data_c4971b84856afef8c046233394161e2d
#
_entry.id   c4971b84856afef8c046233394161e2d
#
_cell.length_a   1.000
_cell.length_b   1.000
_cell.length_c   1.000
_cell.angle_alpha   90.00
_cell.angle_beta   90.00
_cell.angle_gamma   90.00
#
_symmetry.space_group_name_H-M   'P 1'
#
loop_
_entity.id
_entity.type
_entity.pdbx_description
1 polymer ?
#
loop_
_entity_poly.entity_id
_entity_poly.type
_entity_poly.pdbx_seq_one_letter_code
_entity_poly.pdbx_strand_id
1 'polypeptide(L)'
;MFLIAVVVLAVLTVPLAGGRLGALVQVRLRRVWAIFVGLGLEVAAIDLPGLSEGVRAAMMVAAYPVLAVFLVANWRLPGMPVVALGGALNLLAIAVNGGVMPASPAALAGAGLEPAAPGFQNSAALDDPRLAFLGDVFHIPASWPLSNVFSIGDVLIALGVAWAIHGICGSRLVPSRARSELESRPGE
;
A
#
# COMPACT_ATOMS: atom_id res chain seq x y z
N MET A 1 2.51 -6.41 6.44
CA MET A 1 1.57 -6.54 7.58
C MET A 1 1.04 -5.20 8.09
N PHE A 2 1.85 -4.12 8.05
CA PHE A 2 1.48 -2.76 8.48
C PHE A 2 0.14 -2.27 7.88
N LEU A 3 -0.04 -2.35 6.56
CA LEU A 3 -1.27 -1.90 5.89
C LEU A 3 -2.53 -2.63 6.39
N ILE A 4 -2.43 -3.94 6.63
CA ILE A 4 -3.56 -4.72 7.17
C ILE A 4 -3.98 -4.20 8.55
N ALA A 5 -3.01 -3.93 9.42
CA ALA A 5 -3.28 -3.38 10.75
C ALA A 5 -4.01 -2.03 10.66
N VAL A 6 -3.57 -1.15 9.75
CA VAL A 6 -4.22 0.16 9.54
C VAL A 6 -5.63 0.01 8.97
N VAL A 7 -5.85 -0.90 8.01
CA VAL A 7 -7.20 -1.18 7.45
C VAL A 7 -8.13 -1.68 8.55
N VAL A 8 -7.68 -2.64 9.37
CA VAL A 8 -8.48 -3.15 10.50
C VAL A 8 -8.82 -2.03 11.48
N LEU A 9 -7.82 -1.23 11.86
CA LEU A 9 -8.02 -0.08 12.76
C LEU A 9 -9.00 0.95 12.17
N ALA A 10 -8.86 1.27 10.88
CA ALA A 10 -9.77 2.17 10.20
C ALA A 10 -11.22 1.66 10.24
N VAL A 11 -11.44 0.36 9.95
CA VAL A 11 -12.77 -0.25 10.01
C VAL A 11 -13.34 -0.22 11.43
N LEU A 12 -12.53 -0.55 12.45
CA LEU A 12 -12.96 -0.56 13.86
C LEU A 12 -13.29 0.86 14.38
N THR A 13 -12.61 1.88 13.87
CA THR A 13 -12.83 3.28 14.30
C THR A 13 -13.99 3.97 13.57
N VAL A 14 -14.51 3.42 12.46
CA VAL A 14 -15.67 3.97 11.74
C VAL A 14 -16.88 4.19 12.66
N PRO A 15 -17.40 3.18 13.41
CA PRO A 15 -18.56 3.39 14.26
C PRO A 15 -18.28 4.36 15.40
N LEU A 16 -17.07 4.38 15.97
CA LEU A 16 -16.65 5.33 16.99
C LEU A 16 -16.68 6.78 16.48
N ALA A 17 -16.40 6.97 15.19
CA ALA A 17 -16.48 8.27 14.53
C ALA A 17 -17.87 8.58 13.92
N GLY A 18 -18.90 7.81 14.27
CA GLY A 18 -20.28 8.03 13.83
C GLY A 18 -20.55 7.63 12.36
N GLY A 19 -19.65 6.85 11.74
CA GLY A 19 -19.83 6.31 10.39
C GLY A 19 -20.65 5.00 10.39
N ARG A 20 -21.08 4.57 9.20
CA ARG A 20 -21.89 3.35 9.00
C ARG A 20 -21.15 2.34 8.14
N LEU A 21 -20.69 1.23 8.72
CA LEU A 21 -19.97 0.16 8.02
C LEU A 21 -20.76 -0.45 6.85
N GLY A 22 -22.11 -0.46 6.93
CA GLY A 22 -22.96 -0.95 5.84
C GLY A 22 -22.77 -0.21 4.50
N ALA A 23 -22.22 1.01 4.53
CA ALA A 23 -21.90 1.75 3.31
C ALA A 23 -20.76 1.11 2.49
N LEU A 24 -19.85 0.36 3.12
CA LEU A 24 -18.78 -0.37 2.42
C LEU A 24 -19.32 -1.45 1.47
N VAL A 25 -20.46 -2.06 1.82
CA VAL A 25 -21.09 -3.10 0.98
C VAL A 25 -21.81 -2.47 -0.23
N GLN A 26 -22.16 -1.20 -0.13
CA GLN A 26 -22.92 -0.49 -1.18
C GLN A 26 -22.00 0.17 -2.21
N VAL A 27 -20.72 0.39 -1.88
CA VAL A 27 -19.78 1.03 -2.79
C VAL A 27 -19.44 0.09 -3.96
N ARG A 28 -19.58 0.59 -5.17
CA ARG A 28 -19.20 -0.14 -6.39
C ARG A 28 -17.78 0.23 -6.80
N LEU A 29 -16.81 -0.61 -6.42
CA LEU A 29 -15.45 -0.48 -6.88
C LEU A 29 -15.30 -0.97 -8.32
N ARG A 30 -14.63 -0.18 -9.14
CA ARG A 30 -14.39 -0.48 -10.56
C ARG A 30 -13.02 -1.14 -10.73
N ARG A 31 -12.91 -2.09 -11.68
CA ARG A 31 -11.63 -2.72 -12.03
C ARG A 31 -10.92 -3.41 -10.85
N VAL A 32 -11.66 -4.00 -9.94
CA VAL A 32 -11.13 -4.69 -8.74
C VAL A 32 -10.15 -5.80 -9.11
N TRP A 33 -10.33 -6.45 -10.28
CA TRP A 33 -9.40 -7.45 -10.80
C TRP A 33 -7.95 -6.96 -10.87
N ALA A 34 -7.73 -5.65 -11.08
CA ALA A 34 -6.39 -5.08 -11.17
C ALA A 34 -5.61 -5.19 -9.83
N ILE A 35 -6.32 -5.15 -8.69
CA ILE A 35 -5.69 -5.39 -7.38
C ILE A 35 -5.18 -6.83 -7.32
N PHE A 36 -6.02 -7.81 -7.69
CA PHE A 36 -5.63 -9.22 -7.63
C PHE A 36 -4.49 -9.55 -8.60
N VAL A 37 -4.51 -8.98 -9.80
CA VAL A 37 -3.42 -9.18 -10.78
C VAL A 37 -2.13 -8.50 -10.30
N GLY A 38 -2.20 -7.25 -9.79
CA GLY A 38 -1.03 -6.54 -9.28
C GLY A 38 -0.39 -7.28 -8.11
N LEU A 39 -1.17 -7.60 -7.08
CA LEU A 39 -0.67 -8.38 -5.92
C LEU A 39 -0.20 -9.78 -6.34
N GLY A 40 -0.87 -10.41 -7.29
CA GLY A 40 -0.43 -11.71 -7.84
C GLY A 40 0.93 -11.63 -8.52
N LEU A 41 1.24 -10.54 -9.23
CA LEU A 41 2.56 -10.30 -9.79
C LEU A 41 3.64 -10.12 -8.72
N GLU A 42 3.34 -9.38 -7.64
CA GLU A 42 4.26 -9.19 -6.52
C GLU A 42 4.56 -10.52 -5.81
N VAL A 43 3.52 -11.29 -5.45
CA VAL A 43 3.66 -12.61 -4.83
C VAL A 43 4.43 -13.56 -5.74
N ALA A 44 4.10 -13.59 -7.02
CA ALA A 44 4.78 -14.45 -7.98
C ALA A 44 6.26 -14.06 -8.16
N ALA A 45 6.60 -12.78 -8.12
CA ALA A 45 7.99 -12.31 -8.18
C ALA A 45 8.80 -12.80 -6.97
N ILE A 46 8.18 -12.93 -5.79
CA ILE A 46 8.84 -13.37 -4.57
C ILE A 46 8.92 -14.90 -4.50
N ASP A 47 7.81 -15.59 -4.70
CA ASP A 47 7.65 -16.99 -4.31
C ASP A 47 7.86 -17.99 -5.45
N LEU A 48 7.74 -17.60 -6.74
CA LEU A 48 7.91 -18.55 -7.83
C LEU A 48 9.38 -18.96 -8.00
N PRO A 49 9.69 -20.27 -7.92
CA PRO A 49 11.05 -20.76 -8.15
C PRO A 49 11.43 -20.66 -9.63
N GLY A 50 12.74 -20.60 -9.91
CA GLY A 50 13.29 -20.67 -11.26
C GLY A 50 13.23 -19.37 -12.08
N LEU A 51 12.67 -18.29 -11.55
CA LEU A 51 12.69 -16.99 -12.21
C LEU A 51 14.07 -16.33 -12.08
N SER A 52 14.56 -15.71 -13.16
CA SER A 52 15.75 -14.87 -13.10
C SER A 52 15.46 -13.56 -12.32
N GLU A 53 16.49 -12.95 -11.73
CA GLU A 53 16.36 -11.66 -11.02
C GLU A 53 15.75 -10.57 -11.90
N GLY A 54 16.13 -10.49 -13.18
CA GLY A 54 15.57 -9.52 -14.11
C GLY A 54 14.07 -9.73 -14.37
N VAL A 55 13.58 -10.98 -14.41
CA VAL A 55 12.14 -11.27 -14.54
C VAL A 55 11.41 -10.88 -13.26
N ARG A 56 11.94 -11.17 -12.10
CA ARG A 56 11.38 -10.78 -10.81
C ARG A 56 11.26 -9.26 -10.70
N ALA A 57 12.35 -8.54 -10.99
CA ALA A 57 12.36 -7.07 -11.01
C ALA A 57 11.31 -6.50 -11.98
N ALA A 58 11.20 -7.06 -13.18
CA ALA A 58 10.20 -6.65 -14.17
C ALA A 58 8.76 -6.89 -13.67
N MET A 59 8.50 -8.01 -12.99
CA MET A 59 7.18 -8.31 -12.42
C MET A 59 6.83 -7.33 -11.29
N MET A 60 7.77 -7.02 -10.39
CA MET A 60 7.60 -6.02 -9.33
C MET A 60 7.23 -4.65 -9.91
N VAL A 61 7.98 -4.17 -10.89
CA VAL A 61 7.71 -2.87 -11.53
C VAL A 61 6.39 -2.91 -12.31
N ALA A 62 6.07 -4.02 -13.00
CA ALA A 62 4.84 -4.16 -13.77
C ALA A 62 3.57 -4.23 -12.90
N ALA A 63 3.67 -4.64 -11.64
CA ALA A 63 2.54 -4.63 -10.72
C ALA A 63 1.93 -3.22 -10.55
N TYR A 64 2.77 -2.19 -10.50
CA TYR A 64 2.32 -0.81 -10.24
C TYR A 64 1.41 -0.22 -11.34
N PRO A 65 1.73 -0.29 -12.66
CA PRO A 65 0.80 0.18 -13.68
C PRO A 65 -0.51 -0.62 -13.70
N VAL A 66 -0.47 -1.90 -13.35
CA VAL A 66 -1.70 -2.70 -13.19
C VAL A 66 -2.53 -2.17 -12.01
N LEU A 67 -1.93 -1.93 -10.86
CA LEU A 67 -2.59 -1.32 -9.69
C LEU A 67 -3.10 0.10 -10.01
N ALA A 68 -2.39 0.86 -10.84
CA ALA A 68 -2.82 2.19 -11.28
C ALA A 68 -4.15 2.15 -12.06
N VAL A 69 -4.46 1.07 -12.78
CA VAL A 69 -5.77 0.89 -13.46
C VAL A 69 -6.92 0.94 -12.44
N PHE A 70 -6.74 0.31 -11.27
CA PHE A 70 -7.73 0.39 -10.18
C PHE A 70 -7.82 1.81 -9.62
N LEU A 71 -6.69 2.46 -9.35
CA LEU A 71 -6.65 3.81 -8.79
C LEU A 71 -7.31 4.84 -9.72
N VAL A 72 -7.00 4.79 -11.01
CA VAL A 72 -7.61 5.67 -12.02
C VAL A 72 -9.11 5.42 -12.15
N ALA A 73 -9.55 4.15 -12.15
CA ALA A 73 -10.96 3.81 -12.24
C ALA A 73 -11.77 4.29 -11.02
N ASN A 74 -11.11 4.45 -9.85
CA ASN A 74 -11.71 4.85 -8.59
C ASN A 74 -11.17 6.20 -8.07
N TRP A 75 -10.51 6.98 -8.92
CA TRP A 75 -9.83 8.23 -8.57
C TRP A 75 -10.66 9.21 -7.73
N ARG A 76 -11.98 9.21 -7.98
CA ARG A 76 -12.91 10.11 -7.30
C ARG A 76 -13.27 9.67 -5.88
N LEU A 77 -12.89 8.48 -5.43
CA LEU A 77 -13.10 8.10 -4.03
C LEU A 77 -12.16 8.87 -3.11
N PRO A 78 -12.64 9.28 -1.93
CA PRO A 78 -11.79 9.94 -0.94
C PRO A 78 -10.52 9.13 -0.69
N GLY A 79 -9.38 9.80 -0.56
CA GLY A 79 -8.11 9.15 -0.25
C GLY A 79 -7.38 8.52 -1.44
N MET A 80 -8.02 8.23 -2.59
CA MET A 80 -7.34 7.62 -3.75
C MET A 80 -6.15 8.44 -4.28
N PRO A 81 -6.19 9.77 -4.36
CA PRO A 81 -5.02 10.56 -4.72
C PRO A 81 -3.84 10.36 -3.77
N VAL A 82 -4.10 10.18 -2.47
CA VAL A 82 -3.04 9.94 -1.47
C VAL A 82 -2.47 8.53 -1.63
N VAL A 83 -3.32 7.52 -1.89
CA VAL A 83 -2.87 6.16 -2.24
C VAL A 83 -2.01 6.18 -3.49
N ALA A 84 -2.42 6.92 -4.53
CA ALA A 84 -1.66 7.03 -5.77
C ALA A 84 -0.29 7.68 -5.56
N LEU A 85 -0.22 8.74 -4.73
CA LEU A 85 1.05 9.37 -4.37
C LEU A 85 1.97 8.38 -3.65
N GLY A 86 1.46 7.66 -2.64
CA GLY A 86 2.24 6.64 -1.92
C GLY A 86 2.75 5.53 -2.84
N GLY A 87 1.87 5.00 -3.71
CA GLY A 87 2.27 4.00 -4.70
C GLY A 87 3.31 4.51 -5.71
N ALA A 88 3.20 5.78 -6.14
CA ALA A 88 4.18 6.39 -7.03
C ALA A 88 5.57 6.55 -6.37
N LEU A 89 5.62 6.90 -5.08
CA LEU A 89 6.87 6.99 -4.32
C LEU A 89 7.52 5.62 -4.16
N ASN A 90 6.73 4.57 -3.85
CA ASN A 90 7.23 3.20 -3.76
C ASN A 90 7.72 2.71 -5.13
N LEU A 91 6.94 2.92 -6.21
CA LEU A 91 7.38 2.58 -7.56
C LEU A 91 8.70 3.25 -7.92
N LEU A 92 8.85 4.54 -7.60
CA LEU A 92 10.09 5.27 -7.88
C LEU A 92 11.28 4.64 -7.13
N ALA A 93 11.14 4.37 -5.83
CA ALA A 93 12.19 3.73 -5.03
C ALA A 93 12.56 2.35 -5.60
N ILE A 94 11.57 1.51 -5.90
CA ILE A 94 11.77 0.15 -6.43
C ILE A 94 12.40 0.20 -7.84
N ALA A 95 11.89 1.04 -8.74
CA ALA A 95 12.35 1.10 -10.13
C ALA A 95 13.82 1.55 -10.25
N VAL A 96 14.24 2.55 -9.47
CA VAL A 96 15.64 3.05 -9.52
C VAL A 96 16.64 2.12 -8.84
N ASN A 97 16.14 1.14 -8.06
CA ASN A 97 16.94 0.14 -7.35
C ASN A 97 16.77 -1.28 -7.95
N GLY A 98 16.47 -1.38 -9.24
CA GLY A 98 16.48 -2.66 -9.94
C GLY A 98 15.33 -3.61 -9.56
N GLY A 99 14.19 -3.07 -9.11
CA GLY A 99 13.02 -3.86 -8.75
C GLY A 99 12.95 -4.28 -7.27
N VAL A 100 13.89 -3.78 -6.43
CA VAL A 100 13.95 -4.08 -4.99
C VAL A 100 13.68 -2.80 -4.20
N MET A 101 12.85 -2.87 -3.17
CA MET A 101 12.67 -1.77 -2.22
C MET A 101 13.90 -1.69 -1.31
N PRO A 102 14.63 -0.56 -1.28
CA PRO A 102 15.74 -0.41 -0.35
C PRO A 102 15.26 -0.36 1.10
N ALA A 103 15.81 -1.17 1.97
CA ALA A 103 15.49 -1.17 3.39
C ALA A 103 16.69 -0.69 4.22
N SER A 104 16.41 0.17 5.19
CA SER A 104 17.42 0.64 6.13
C SER A 104 17.91 -0.51 7.02
N PRO A 105 19.24 -0.72 7.17
CA PRO A 105 19.76 -1.73 8.10
C PRO A 105 19.24 -1.54 9.53
N ALA A 106 19.09 -0.28 9.97
CA ALA A 106 18.53 0.02 11.30
C ALA A 106 17.06 -0.38 11.42
N ALA A 107 16.25 -0.18 10.36
CA ALA A 107 14.85 -0.60 10.35
C ALA A 107 14.72 -2.13 10.36
N LEU A 108 15.54 -2.83 9.56
CA LEU A 108 15.56 -4.30 9.55
C LEU A 108 15.93 -4.86 10.93
N ALA A 109 17.02 -4.36 11.52
CA ALA A 109 17.45 -4.77 12.87
C ALA A 109 16.36 -4.50 13.93
N GLY A 110 15.72 -3.32 13.88
CA GLY A 110 14.62 -2.96 14.78
C GLY A 110 13.39 -3.86 14.64
N ALA A 111 13.11 -4.35 13.43
CA ALA A 111 12.06 -5.32 13.16
C ALA A 111 12.49 -6.77 13.46
N GLY A 112 13.76 -7.04 13.78
CA GLY A 112 14.28 -8.40 13.96
C GLY A 112 14.35 -9.20 12.66
N LEU A 113 14.50 -8.51 11.52
CA LEU A 113 14.61 -9.11 10.20
C LEU A 113 16.07 -9.20 9.77
N GLU A 114 16.47 -10.31 9.18
CA GLU A 114 17.83 -10.50 8.67
C GLU A 114 18.05 -9.66 7.41
N PRO A 115 19.21 -8.91 7.33
CA PRO A 115 19.50 -8.05 6.18
C PRO A 115 19.69 -8.78 4.85
N ALA A 116 20.02 -10.06 4.88
CA ALA A 116 20.42 -10.85 3.73
C ALA A 116 19.95 -12.30 3.82
N ALA A 117 18.63 -12.54 3.78
CA ALA A 117 18.15 -13.89 3.52
C ALA A 117 18.44 -14.27 2.05
N PRO A 118 18.84 -15.54 1.76
CA PRO A 118 19.05 -15.98 0.38
C PRO A 118 17.76 -15.86 -0.44
N GLY A 119 17.86 -15.31 -1.65
CA GLY A 119 16.73 -15.19 -2.58
C GLY A 119 16.29 -13.76 -2.83
N PHE A 120 15.38 -13.59 -3.81
CA PHE A 120 14.79 -12.30 -4.12
C PHE A 120 13.83 -11.90 -2.99
N GLN A 121 14.03 -10.70 -2.47
CA GLN A 121 13.19 -10.11 -1.42
C GLN A 121 12.53 -8.85 -1.96
N ASN A 122 11.31 -8.60 -1.52
CA ASN A 122 10.63 -7.35 -1.82
C ASN A 122 11.40 -6.14 -1.26
N SER A 123 11.95 -6.29 -0.06
CA SER A 123 12.75 -5.27 0.64
C SER A 123 14.09 -5.85 1.06
N ALA A 124 15.20 -5.17 0.75
CA ALA A 124 16.55 -5.60 1.12
C ALA A 124 17.46 -4.44 1.48
N ALA A 125 18.45 -4.71 2.33
CA ALA A 125 19.58 -3.80 2.50
C ALA A 125 20.45 -3.82 1.23
N LEU A 126 20.59 -2.66 0.59
CA LEU A 126 21.43 -2.48 -0.59
C LEU A 126 22.69 -1.71 -0.20
N ASP A 127 23.83 -2.00 -0.86
CA ASP A 127 25.12 -1.34 -0.56
C ASP A 127 25.11 0.15 -0.95
N ASP A 128 24.48 0.51 -2.07
CA ASP A 128 24.37 1.89 -2.56
C ASP A 128 22.92 2.20 -3.03
N PRO A 129 21.97 2.32 -2.09
CA PRO A 129 20.58 2.51 -2.44
C PRO A 129 20.31 3.93 -2.96
N ARG A 130 19.71 4.02 -4.15
CA ARG A 130 19.21 5.27 -4.68
C ARG A 130 17.91 5.64 -3.98
N LEU A 131 17.72 6.93 -3.65
CA LEU A 131 16.55 7.45 -2.96
C LEU A 131 16.21 6.66 -1.68
N ALA A 132 17.22 6.28 -0.89
CA ALA A 132 17.09 5.47 0.31
C ALA A 132 16.03 5.98 1.30
N PHE A 133 15.81 7.30 1.34
CA PHE A 133 14.80 7.93 2.19
C PHE A 133 13.34 7.63 1.78
N LEU A 134 13.11 7.15 0.55
CA LEU A 134 11.81 6.66 0.08
C LEU A 134 11.62 5.16 0.37
N GLY A 135 12.69 4.46 0.77
CA GLY A 135 12.65 3.04 1.09
C GLY A 135 12.02 2.75 2.45
N ASP A 136 12.19 1.52 2.89
CA ASP A 136 11.71 1.00 4.18
C ASP A 136 12.61 1.49 5.31
N VAL A 137 12.35 2.72 5.77
CA VAL A 137 13.12 3.40 6.83
C VAL A 137 12.45 3.34 8.20
N PHE A 138 11.18 2.94 8.25
CA PHE A 138 10.42 2.73 9.48
C PHE A 138 10.30 1.26 9.82
N HIS A 139 10.06 0.93 11.10
CA HIS A 139 9.81 -0.44 11.51
C HIS A 139 8.77 -0.55 12.62
N ILE A 140 8.10 -1.71 12.66
CA ILE A 140 7.36 -2.17 13.83
C ILE A 140 8.33 -3.06 14.60
N PRO A 141 8.58 -2.81 15.90
CA PRO A 141 9.56 -3.55 16.69
C PRO A 141 9.32 -5.06 16.71
N ALA A 142 10.41 -5.84 16.77
CA ALA A 142 10.37 -7.31 16.84
C ALA A 142 9.53 -7.85 18.00
N SER A 143 9.40 -7.09 19.11
CA SER A 143 8.59 -7.46 20.28
C SER A 143 7.07 -7.29 20.07
N TRP A 144 6.65 -6.66 18.98
CA TRP A 144 5.24 -6.45 18.65
C TRP A 144 4.73 -7.50 17.67
N PRO A 145 3.44 -7.89 17.76
CA PRO A 145 2.83 -8.70 16.72
C PRO A 145 2.87 -7.96 15.39
N LEU A 146 3.10 -8.69 14.28
CA LEU A 146 3.20 -8.13 12.94
C LEU A 146 4.45 -7.25 12.71
N SER A 147 5.57 -7.56 13.38
CA SER A 147 6.88 -6.96 13.12
C SER A 147 7.13 -6.85 11.60
N ASN A 148 7.50 -5.67 11.13
CA ASN A 148 7.68 -5.37 9.70
C ASN A 148 8.47 -4.08 9.51
N VAL A 149 9.06 -3.90 8.33
CA VAL A 149 9.57 -2.62 7.86
C VAL A 149 8.59 -1.98 6.87
N PHE A 150 8.60 -0.66 6.77
CA PHE A 150 7.70 0.08 5.87
C PHE A 150 8.26 1.45 5.50
N SER A 151 7.79 1.95 4.36
CA SER A 151 8.22 3.20 3.74
C SER A 151 7.28 4.37 4.05
N ILE A 152 7.69 5.59 3.66
CA ILE A 152 6.80 6.75 3.66
C ILE A 152 5.64 6.55 2.65
N GLY A 153 5.91 5.86 1.54
CA GLY A 153 4.87 5.51 0.57
C GLY A 153 3.79 4.61 1.17
N ASP A 154 4.17 3.63 2.00
CA ASP A 154 3.24 2.77 2.70
C ASP A 154 2.39 3.54 3.72
N VAL A 155 2.99 4.52 4.42
CA VAL A 155 2.25 5.42 5.31
C VAL A 155 1.19 6.19 4.54
N LEU A 156 1.54 6.75 3.38
CA LEU A 156 0.59 7.47 2.53
C LEU A 156 -0.52 6.55 2.00
N ILE A 157 -0.17 5.34 1.54
CA ILE A 157 -1.17 4.33 1.14
C ILE A 157 -2.12 4.03 2.29
N ALA A 158 -1.59 3.77 3.48
CA ALA A 158 -2.38 3.47 4.67
C ALA A 158 -3.33 4.61 5.06
N LEU A 159 -2.83 5.86 5.06
CA LEU A 159 -3.64 7.06 5.33
C LEU A 159 -4.71 7.27 4.26
N GLY A 160 -4.37 7.08 2.98
CA GLY A 160 -5.31 7.20 1.87
C GLY A 160 -6.42 6.14 1.94
N VAL A 161 -6.09 4.90 2.26
CA VAL A 161 -7.07 3.82 2.45
C VAL A 161 -7.95 4.08 3.67
N ALA A 162 -7.38 4.50 4.80
CA ALA A 162 -8.15 4.88 5.99
C ALA A 162 -9.11 6.03 5.67
N TRP A 163 -8.63 7.05 4.94
CA TRP A 163 -9.49 8.15 4.47
C TRP A 163 -10.62 7.65 3.55
N ALA A 164 -10.33 6.74 2.62
CA ALA A 164 -11.35 6.14 1.76
C ALA A 164 -12.43 5.42 2.59
N ILE A 165 -12.04 4.56 3.54
CA ILE A 165 -12.95 3.83 4.41
C ILE A 165 -13.84 4.80 5.20
N HIS A 166 -13.25 5.77 5.88
CA HIS A 166 -14.00 6.76 6.66
C HIS A 166 -14.89 7.65 5.79
N GLY A 167 -14.43 8.04 4.60
CA GLY A 167 -15.20 8.83 3.64
C GLY A 167 -16.43 8.08 3.11
N ILE A 168 -16.25 6.83 2.67
CA ILE A 168 -17.34 5.96 2.22
C ILE A 168 -18.36 5.73 3.35
N CYS A 169 -17.89 5.53 4.56
CA CYS A 169 -18.76 5.29 5.73
C CYS A 169 -19.42 6.55 6.30
N GLY A 170 -19.14 7.74 5.77
CA GLY A 170 -19.70 9.01 6.24
C GLY A 170 -19.26 9.41 7.65
N SER A 171 -18.06 9.00 8.06
CA SER A 171 -17.47 9.30 9.37
C SER A 171 -17.21 10.79 9.56
N ARG A 172 -17.27 11.27 10.81
CA ARG A 172 -16.95 12.66 11.19
C ARG A 172 -15.47 13.03 11.03
N LEU A 173 -14.59 12.04 10.87
CA LEU A 173 -13.15 12.26 10.64
C LEU A 173 -12.85 12.77 9.21
N VAL A 174 -13.82 12.70 8.30
CA VAL A 174 -13.68 13.20 6.93
C VAL A 174 -14.48 14.50 6.77
N PRO A 175 -13.88 15.57 6.19
CA PRO A 175 -14.56 16.84 5.96
C PRO A 175 -15.88 16.69 5.19
N SER A 176 -16.89 17.50 5.54
CA SER A 176 -18.25 17.45 4.96
C SER A 176 -18.27 17.67 3.43
N ARG A 177 -17.33 18.41 2.87
CA ARG A 177 -17.19 18.61 1.41
C ARG A 177 -16.93 17.31 0.65
N ALA A 178 -16.06 16.46 1.17
CA ALA A 178 -15.81 15.13 0.58
C ALA A 178 -17.04 14.20 0.71
N ARG A 179 -17.93 14.47 1.67
CA ARG A 179 -19.18 13.74 1.88
C ARG A 179 -20.27 14.18 0.89
N SER A 180 -20.43 15.48 0.65
CA SER A 180 -21.43 16.01 -0.29
C SER A 180 -21.18 15.61 -1.75
N GLU A 181 -19.92 15.44 -2.14
CA GLU A 181 -19.54 14.95 -3.47
C GLU A 181 -19.92 13.46 -3.69
N LEU A 182 -19.98 12.67 -2.62
CA LEU A 182 -20.44 11.28 -2.69
C LEU A 182 -21.97 11.17 -2.72
N GLU A 183 -22.67 12.07 -1.99
CA GLU A 183 -24.13 12.10 -1.92
C GLU A 183 -24.79 12.69 -3.19
N SER A 184 -24.09 13.58 -3.90
CA SER A 184 -24.58 14.23 -5.12
C SER A 184 -24.50 13.36 -6.38
N ARG A 185 -24.08 12.09 -6.28
CA ARG A 185 -24.00 11.16 -7.42
C ARG A 185 -25.31 10.40 -7.59
N PRO A 186 -26.11 10.73 -8.65
CA PRO A 186 -27.14 9.81 -9.12
C PRO A 186 -26.43 8.52 -9.58
N GLY A 187 -27.00 7.36 -9.23
CA GLY A 187 -26.42 6.06 -9.55
C GLY A 187 -26.33 5.86 -11.07
N GLU A 188 -25.13 6.02 -11.62
CA GLU A 188 -24.75 5.56 -12.95
C GLU A 188 -24.20 4.13 -12.89
#